data_c60c89ec7a81c0d4c1b0fcae229628db
#
_entry.id   c60c89ec7a81c0d4c1b0fcae229628db
#
_cell.length_a   1.000
_cell.length_b   1.000
_cell.length_c   1.000
_cell.angle_alpha   90.00
_cell.angle_beta   90.00
_cell.angle_gamma   90.00
#
_symmetry.space_group_name_H-M   'P 1'
#
loop_
_entity.id
_entity.type
_entity.pdbx_description
1 polymer ?
#
loop_
_entity_poly.entity_id
_entity_poly.type
_entity_poly.pdbx_seq_one_letter_code
_entity_poly.pdbx_strand_id
1 'polypeptide(L)'
;NETAENRNLLIMQPEPAIKEFCIKNIESDNNCQLSLIYLEVDNIEQFKATHTDDECHKITYVIEDTILKAIDDRGVLGRLNDFKYTIAIKNINKEVKLRAFLEHIRTQISWHCKFIDPSYNIKFSIGIGRYPDNGKDLDLINPKSN
;
A
#
# COMPACT_ATOMS: atom_id res chain seq x y z
N ASN A 1 -18.47 3.26 -13.87
CA ASN A 1 -18.90 3.79 -12.61
C ASN A 1 -17.77 3.85 -11.61
N GLU A 2 -17.46 5.05 -11.18
CA GLU A 2 -16.42 5.27 -10.19
C GLU A 2 -16.88 4.73 -8.84
N THR A 3 -16.07 3.88 -8.25
CA THR A 3 -16.36 3.36 -6.91
C THR A 3 -15.68 4.20 -5.86
N ALA A 4 -16.14 4.08 -4.62
CA ALA A 4 -15.50 4.80 -3.50
C ALA A 4 -14.04 4.41 -3.36
N GLU A 5 -13.71 3.16 -3.65
CA GLU A 5 -12.33 2.69 -3.54
C GLU A 5 -11.41 3.43 -4.51
N ASN A 6 -11.89 3.75 -5.71
CA ASN A 6 -11.05 4.40 -6.72
C ASN A 6 -10.58 5.79 -6.30
N ARG A 7 -11.33 6.46 -5.43
CA ARG A 7 -10.94 7.79 -4.95
C ARG A 7 -9.69 7.75 -4.09
N ASN A 8 -9.39 6.59 -3.49
CA ASN A 8 -8.23 6.44 -2.62
C ASN A 8 -7.05 5.80 -3.32
N LEU A 9 -7.18 5.52 -4.62
CA LEU A 9 -6.10 4.99 -5.42
C LEU A 9 -5.46 6.11 -6.23
N LEU A 10 -4.19 6.40 -5.95
CA LEU A 10 -3.44 7.48 -6.54
C LEU A 10 -2.49 6.90 -7.58
N ILE A 11 -2.76 7.15 -8.86
CA ILE A 11 -1.95 6.62 -9.96
C ILE A 11 -1.08 7.70 -10.56
N MET A 12 -1.65 8.89 -10.80
CA MET A 12 -0.90 10.01 -11.37
C MET A 12 -0.30 10.84 -10.27
N GLN A 13 1.01 11.01 -10.31
CA GLN A 13 1.77 11.75 -9.29
C GLN A 13 1.42 11.28 -7.87
N PRO A 14 1.59 9.98 -7.59
CA PRO A 14 1.16 9.45 -6.29
C PRO A 14 1.95 10.01 -5.13
N GLU A 15 3.24 10.28 -5.28
CA GLU A 15 4.06 10.73 -4.16
C GLU A 15 3.68 12.12 -3.66
N PRO A 16 3.50 13.14 -4.53
CA PRO A 16 3.00 14.42 -4.03
C PRO A 16 1.60 14.32 -3.41
N ALA A 17 0.73 13.49 -3.96
CA ALA A 17 -0.62 13.34 -3.44
C ALA A 17 -0.62 12.66 -2.07
N ILE A 18 0.26 11.69 -1.87
CA ILE A 18 0.42 11.02 -0.58
C ILE A 18 0.92 12.02 0.46
N LYS A 19 1.90 12.85 0.09
CA LYS A 19 2.41 13.87 0.99
C LYS A 19 1.33 14.87 1.37
N GLU A 20 0.50 15.25 0.42
CA GLU A 20 -0.61 16.15 0.67
C GLU A 20 -1.62 15.53 1.64
N PHE A 21 -1.93 14.25 1.46
CA PHE A 21 -2.81 13.52 2.39
C PHE A 21 -2.25 13.58 3.81
N CYS A 22 -0.95 13.32 3.96
CA CYS A 22 -0.32 13.33 5.27
C CYS A 22 -0.38 14.73 5.90
N ILE A 23 -0.04 15.76 5.12
CA ILE A 23 -0.04 17.14 5.62
C ILE A 23 -1.43 17.55 6.07
N LYS A 24 -2.45 17.26 5.29
CA LYS A 24 -3.82 17.61 5.64
C LYS A 24 -4.24 16.97 6.96
N ASN A 25 -3.88 15.70 7.15
CA ASN A 25 -4.27 15.01 8.38
C ASN A 25 -3.50 15.54 9.59
N ILE A 26 -2.23 15.86 9.41
CA ILE A 26 -1.43 16.44 10.49
C ILE A 26 -1.97 17.80 10.88
N GLU A 27 -2.34 18.62 9.91
CA GLU A 27 -2.85 19.97 10.19
C GLU A 27 -4.22 19.96 10.86
N SER A 28 -5.03 18.96 10.56
CA SER A 28 -6.37 18.89 11.11
C SER A 28 -6.44 18.22 12.48
N ASP A 29 -5.37 17.54 12.90
CA ASP A 29 -5.37 16.79 14.17
C ASP A 29 -3.96 16.77 14.74
N ASN A 30 -3.74 17.51 15.85
CA ASN A 30 -2.43 17.58 16.49
C ASN A 30 -1.95 16.24 17.02
N ASN A 31 -2.87 15.31 17.25
CA ASN A 31 -2.54 13.98 17.73
C ASN A 31 -2.51 12.95 16.61
N CYS A 32 -2.44 13.40 15.38
CA CYS A 32 -2.43 12.51 14.21
C CYS A 32 -1.22 11.58 14.24
N GLN A 33 -1.49 10.32 13.97
CA GLN A 33 -0.46 9.29 13.82
C GLN A 33 -0.62 8.67 12.45
N LEU A 34 0.49 8.58 11.74
CA LEU A 34 0.49 8.07 10.36
C LEU A 34 1.50 6.96 10.21
N SER A 35 1.16 5.97 9.39
CA SER A 35 2.12 4.98 8.92
C SER A 35 2.26 5.13 7.42
N LEU A 36 3.51 5.15 6.96
CA LEU A 36 3.85 5.14 5.54
C LEU A 36 4.45 3.78 5.24
N ILE A 37 3.82 3.03 4.34
CA ILE A 37 4.18 1.65 4.06
C ILE A 37 4.55 1.53 2.59
N TYR A 38 5.76 1.07 2.32
CA TYR A 38 6.22 0.79 0.96
C TYR A 38 6.10 -0.71 0.72
N LEU A 39 5.42 -1.08 -0.36
CA LEU A 39 5.21 -2.48 -0.73
C LEU A 39 5.75 -2.71 -2.13
N GLU A 40 6.49 -3.79 -2.31
CA GLU A 40 6.96 -4.20 -3.62
C GLU A 40 6.80 -5.70 -3.75
N VAL A 41 6.22 -6.15 -4.87
CA VAL A 41 6.08 -7.58 -5.13
C VAL A 41 7.46 -8.14 -5.48
N ASP A 42 7.85 -9.23 -4.82
CA ASP A 42 9.14 -9.87 -5.04
C ASP A 42 9.16 -10.59 -6.38
N ASN A 43 10.31 -10.54 -7.05
CA ASN A 43 10.57 -11.29 -8.29
C ASN A 43 9.59 -10.95 -9.41
N ILE A 44 9.17 -9.68 -9.46
CA ILE A 44 8.14 -9.28 -10.42
C ILE A 44 8.60 -9.38 -11.87
N GLU A 45 9.89 -9.15 -12.14
CA GLU A 45 10.40 -9.24 -13.51
C GLU A 45 10.25 -10.65 -14.04
N GLN A 46 10.54 -11.65 -13.20
CA GLN A 46 10.38 -13.05 -13.58
C GLN A 46 8.90 -13.37 -13.80
N PHE A 47 8.03 -12.87 -12.92
CA PHE A 47 6.60 -13.09 -13.06
C PHE A 47 6.08 -12.50 -14.37
N LYS A 48 6.48 -11.26 -14.68
CA LYS A 48 6.06 -10.61 -15.92
C LYS A 48 6.58 -11.34 -17.16
N ALA A 49 7.76 -11.92 -17.06
CA ALA A 49 8.36 -12.65 -18.19
C ALA A 49 7.64 -13.97 -18.48
N THR A 50 6.97 -14.54 -17.48
CA THR A 50 6.35 -15.87 -17.60
C THR A 50 4.83 -15.85 -17.61
N HIS A 51 4.23 -14.66 -17.54
CA HIS A 51 2.77 -14.51 -17.50
C HIS A 51 2.31 -13.47 -18.50
N THR A 52 1.07 -13.60 -18.95
CA THR A 52 0.49 -12.65 -19.91
C THR A 52 0.15 -11.33 -19.23
N ASP A 53 -0.07 -10.30 -20.06
CA ASP A 53 -0.53 -9.00 -19.54
C ASP A 53 -1.86 -9.15 -18.81
N ASP A 54 -2.77 -9.95 -19.31
CA ASP A 54 -4.05 -10.20 -18.66
C ASP A 54 -3.86 -10.80 -17.28
N GLU A 55 -2.94 -11.74 -17.14
CA GLU A 55 -2.66 -12.37 -15.85
C GLU A 55 -2.06 -11.34 -14.88
N CYS A 56 -1.16 -10.52 -15.38
CA CYS A 56 -0.58 -9.45 -14.56
C CYS A 56 -1.65 -8.45 -14.10
N HIS A 57 -2.58 -8.11 -14.98
CA HIS A 57 -3.66 -7.19 -14.64
C HIS A 57 -4.59 -7.79 -13.58
N LYS A 58 -4.86 -9.08 -13.65
CA LYS A 58 -5.69 -9.74 -12.63
C LYS A 58 -5.03 -9.68 -11.26
N ILE A 59 -3.74 -9.95 -11.21
CA ILE A 59 -3.00 -9.90 -9.95
C ILE A 59 -2.96 -8.46 -9.42
N THR A 60 -2.72 -7.49 -10.29
CA THR A 60 -2.74 -6.08 -9.92
C THR A 60 -4.09 -5.72 -9.30
N TYR A 61 -5.19 -6.15 -9.92
CA TYR A 61 -6.51 -5.86 -9.39
C TYR A 61 -6.69 -6.46 -7.99
N VAL A 62 -6.26 -7.70 -7.79
CA VAL A 62 -6.39 -8.36 -6.49
C VAL A 62 -5.62 -7.57 -5.43
N ILE A 63 -4.38 -7.18 -5.74
CA ILE A 63 -3.54 -6.45 -4.79
C ILE A 63 -4.22 -5.13 -4.41
N GLU A 64 -4.61 -4.34 -5.41
CA GLU A 64 -5.15 -3.01 -5.17
C GLU A 64 -6.50 -3.07 -4.48
N ASP A 65 -7.37 -3.97 -4.91
CA ASP A 65 -8.69 -4.12 -4.31
C ASP A 65 -8.58 -4.53 -2.84
N THR A 66 -7.69 -5.47 -2.55
CA THR A 66 -7.48 -5.94 -1.18
C THR A 66 -6.99 -4.81 -0.28
N ILE A 67 -6.01 -4.06 -0.75
CA ILE A 67 -5.44 -2.96 0.05
C ILE A 67 -6.48 -1.86 0.24
N LEU A 68 -7.18 -1.48 -0.82
CA LEU A 68 -8.16 -0.40 -0.74
C LEU A 68 -9.28 -0.73 0.25
N LYS A 69 -9.75 -1.97 0.25
CA LYS A 69 -10.76 -2.38 1.22
C LYS A 69 -10.22 -2.38 2.65
N ALA A 70 -8.96 -2.75 2.82
CA ALA A 70 -8.36 -2.79 4.15
C ALA A 70 -8.14 -1.39 4.72
N ILE A 71 -7.73 -0.43 3.89
CA ILE A 71 -7.50 0.94 4.38
C ILE A 71 -8.80 1.71 4.53
N ASP A 72 -9.82 1.39 3.72
CA ASP A 72 -11.14 2.01 3.77
C ASP A 72 -11.01 3.55 3.69
N ASP A 73 -11.58 4.28 4.65
CA ASP A 73 -11.51 5.74 4.66
C ASP A 73 -10.34 6.29 5.47
N ARG A 74 -9.46 5.41 5.96
CA ARG A 74 -8.34 5.81 6.83
C ARG A 74 -7.10 6.22 6.08
N GLY A 75 -7.02 5.96 4.78
CA GLY A 75 -5.79 6.22 4.07
C GLY A 75 -5.92 6.23 2.57
N VAL A 76 -4.77 6.25 1.92
CA VAL A 76 -4.68 6.24 0.46
C VAL A 76 -3.62 5.24 0.02
N LEU A 77 -3.79 4.74 -1.20
CA LEU A 77 -2.86 3.81 -1.84
C LEU A 77 -2.29 4.48 -3.08
N GLY A 78 -0.97 4.58 -3.16
CA GLY A 78 -0.31 5.12 -4.35
C GLY A 78 0.38 4.02 -5.13
N ARG A 79 0.09 3.93 -6.42
CA ARG A 79 0.82 3.03 -7.32
C ARG A 79 2.03 3.79 -7.85
N LEU A 80 3.23 3.41 -7.38
CA LEU A 80 4.47 4.07 -7.78
C LEU A 80 4.94 3.55 -9.13
N ASN A 81 4.74 2.27 -9.35
CA ASN A 81 5.17 1.58 -10.56
C ASN A 81 4.41 0.26 -10.59
N ASP A 82 4.57 -0.51 -11.67
CA ASP A 82 3.94 -1.82 -11.69
C ASP A 82 4.39 -2.63 -10.49
N PHE A 83 3.42 -3.08 -9.68
CA PHE A 83 3.65 -3.92 -8.51
C PHE A 83 4.49 -3.25 -7.41
N LYS A 84 4.54 -1.91 -7.41
CA LYS A 84 5.20 -1.13 -6.37
C LYS A 84 4.24 -0.08 -5.83
N TYR A 85 4.08 -0.04 -4.51
CA TYR A 85 3.03 0.75 -3.88
C TYR A 85 3.51 1.47 -2.64
N THR A 86 2.86 2.58 -2.33
CA THR A 86 2.98 3.22 -1.03
C THR A 86 1.58 3.37 -0.44
N ILE A 87 1.45 3.04 0.83
CA ILE A 87 0.22 3.23 1.58
C ILE A 87 0.47 4.28 2.64
N ALA A 88 -0.42 5.28 2.73
CA ALA A 88 -0.42 6.20 3.87
C ALA A 88 -1.71 5.97 4.62
N ILE A 89 -1.61 5.64 5.90
CA ILE A 89 -2.79 5.30 6.70
C ILE A 89 -2.68 5.93 8.08
N LYS A 90 -3.79 6.47 8.58
CA LYS A 90 -3.82 7.13 9.88
C LYS A 90 -4.32 6.19 10.97
N ASN A 91 -3.91 6.49 12.20
CA ASN A 91 -4.41 5.84 13.41
C ASN A 91 -4.09 4.36 13.52
N ILE A 92 -2.95 3.93 12.93
CA ILE A 92 -2.55 2.53 12.98
C ILE A 92 -1.03 2.41 13.20
N ASN A 93 -0.45 3.32 14.00
CA ASN A 93 1.00 3.35 14.14
C ASN A 93 1.53 2.46 15.26
N LYS A 94 0.67 1.86 16.08
CA LYS A 94 1.14 0.90 17.09
C LYS A 94 1.60 -0.36 16.40
N GLU A 95 2.73 -0.89 16.84
CA GLU A 95 3.38 -2.01 16.15
C GLU A 95 2.46 -3.21 16.03
N VAL A 96 1.73 -3.55 17.09
CA VAL A 96 0.84 -4.71 17.07
C VAL A 96 -0.25 -4.54 16.02
N LYS A 97 -0.88 -3.35 15.98
CA LYS A 97 -1.95 -3.08 15.02
C LYS A 97 -1.43 -3.04 13.60
N LEU A 98 -0.25 -2.44 13.41
CA LEU A 98 0.36 -2.35 12.09
C LEU A 98 0.72 -3.74 11.57
N ARG A 99 1.30 -4.57 12.43
CA ARG A 99 1.64 -5.94 12.05
C ARG A 99 0.40 -6.73 11.66
N ALA A 100 -0.67 -6.60 12.43
CA ALA A 100 -1.94 -7.28 12.13
C ALA A 100 -2.51 -6.80 10.79
N PHE A 101 -2.44 -5.50 10.53
CA PHE A 101 -2.92 -4.92 9.27
C PHE A 101 -2.14 -5.49 8.08
N LEU A 102 -0.81 -5.49 8.18
CA LEU A 102 0.03 -6.00 7.10
C LEU A 102 -0.16 -7.50 6.89
N GLU A 103 -0.29 -8.25 7.98
CA GLU A 103 -0.52 -9.69 7.88
C GLU A 103 -1.87 -9.99 7.23
N HIS A 104 -2.89 -9.19 7.56
CA HIS A 104 -4.20 -9.34 6.94
C HIS A 104 -4.12 -9.13 5.43
N ILE A 105 -3.45 -8.05 5.01
CA ILE A 105 -3.29 -7.75 3.59
C ILE A 105 -2.55 -8.89 2.89
N ARG A 106 -1.44 -9.32 3.46
CA ARG A 106 -0.60 -10.35 2.86
C ARG A 106 -1.37 -11.66 2.70
N THR A 107 -2.10 -12.04 3.75
CA THR A 107 -2.86 -13.28 3.73
C THR A 107 -3.99 -13.23 2.71
N GLN A 108 -4.72 -12.12 2.67
CA GLN A 108 -5.83 -11.97 1.74
C GLN A 108 -5.37 -11.96 0.29
N ILE A 109 -4.28 -11.25 0.01
CA ILE A 109 -3.75 -11.21 -1.36
C ILE A 109 -3.29 -12.61 -1.77
N SER A 110 -2.55 -13.29 -0.91
CA SER A 110 -2.08 -14.63 -1.21
C SER A 110 -3.24 -15.59 -1.47
N TRP A 111 -4.27 -15.52 -0.63
CA TRP A 111 -5.43 -16.39 -0.77
C TRP A 111 -6.17 -16.14 -2.08
N HIS A 112 -6.43 -14.89 -2.40
CA HIS A 112 -7.13 -14.53 -3.64
C HIS A 112 -6.33 -14.89 -4.89
N CYS A 113 -5.02 -14.68 -4.84
CA CYS A 113 -4.17 -15.02 -5.99
C CYS A 113 -4.16 -16.52 -6.23
N LYS A 114 -4.07 -17.32 -5.16
CA LYS A 114 -4.09 -18.77 -5.30
C LYS A 114 -5.44 -19.29 -5.74
N PHE A 115 -6.50 -18.55 -5.48
CA PHE A 115 -7.83 -18.89 -5.98
C PHE A 115 -7.88 -18.76 -7.51
N ILE A 116 -7.17 -17.76 -8.04
CA ILE A 116 -7.06 -17.60 -9.50
C ILE A 116 -6.24 -18.76 -10.09
N ASP A 117 -5.09 -19.04 -9.47
CA ASP A 117 -4.19 -20.11 -9.93
C ASP A 117 -3.38 -20.58 -8.72
N PRO A 118 -3.51 -21.86 -8.34
CA PRO A 118 -2.80 -22.37 -7.15
C PRO A 118 -1.28 -22.23 -7.23
N SER A 119 -0.70 -22.06 -8.42
CA SER A 119 0.75 -21.89 -8.55
C SER A 119 1.21 -20.47 -8.24
N TYR A 120 0.29 -19.51 -8.14
CA TYR A 120 0.65 -18.12 -7.85
C TYR A 120 1.11 -18.01 -6.41
N ASN A 121 2.32 -17.50 -6.21
CA ASN A 121 2.92 -17.34 -4.89
C ASN A 121 3.46 -15.92 -4.79
N ILE A 122 2.57 -14.99 -4.40
CA ILE A 122 2.88 -13.57 -4.37
C ILE A 122 3.43 -13.21 -2.99
N LYS A 123 4.63 -12.66 -2.96
CA LYS A 123 5.29 -12.23 -1.73
C LYS A 123 5.71 -10.78 -1.88
N PHE A 124 5.84 -10.10 -0.74
CA PHE A 124 6.15 -8.68 -0.71
C PHE A 124 7.40 -8.40 0.11
N SER A 125 8.15 -7.40 -0.33
CA SER A 125 9.12 -6.71 0.51
C SER A 125 8.46 -5.43 1.00
N ILE A 126 8.61 -5.13 2.30
CA ILE A 126 7.88 -4.07 2.97
C ILE A 126 8.84 -3.16 3.72
N GLY A 127 8.66 -1.84 3.55
CA GLY A 127 9.34 -0.83 4.36
C GLY A 127 8.30 0.00 5.09
N ILE A 128 8.62 0.46 6.30
CA ILE A 128 7.66 1.17 7.15
C ILE A 128 8.30 2.40 7.75
N GLY A 129 7.60 3.54 7.68
CA GLY A 129 7.92 4.74 8.42
C GLY A 129 6.70 5.19 9.21
N ARG A 130 6.91 5.76 10.39
CA ARG A 130 5.80 6.18 11.25
C ARG A 130 5.94 7.63 11.66
N TYR A 131 4.83 8.36 11.69
CA TYR A 131 4.77 9.74 12.13
C TYR A 131 3.91 9.81 13.38
N PRO A 132 4.32 10.49 14.44
CA PRO A 132 5.60 11.19 14.61
C PRO A 132 6.73 10.33 15.17
N ASP A 133 6.51 9.02 15.34
CA ASP A 133 7.45 8.14 16.05
C ASP A 133 8.84 8.15 15.42
N ASN A 134 8.92 8.15 14.09
CA ASN A 134 10.20 8.19 13.37
C ASN A 134 10.62 9.60 12.99
N GLY A 135 9.94 10.61 13.55
CA GLY A 135 10.24 12.02 13.30
C GLY A 135 9.08 12.75 12.68
N LYS A 136 9.20 14.07 12.60
CA LYS A 136 8.13 14.92 12.07
C LYS A 136 8.41 15.42 10.66
N ASP A 137 9.54 15.04 10.08
CA ASP A 137 9.86 15.35 8.70
C ASP A 137 9.40 14.20 7.83
N LEU A 138 8.36 14.42 7.04
CA LEU A 138 7.76 13.36 6.24
C LEU A 138 8.72 12.77 5.22
N ASP A 139 9.66 13.58 4.72
CA ASP A 139 10.63 13.08 3.75
C ASP A 139 11.61 12.10 4.39
N LEU A 140 11.93 12.30 5.66
CA LEU A 140 12.87 11.44 6.37
C LEU A 140 12.24 10.13 6.83
N ILE A 141 10.95 10.13 7.10
CA ILE A 141 10.28 8.89 7.56
C ILE A 141 9.75 8.04 6.42
N ASN A 142 9.83 8.54 5.18
CA ASN A 142 9.38 7.78 4.02
C ASN A 142 10.30 6.57 3.83
N PRO A 143 9.78 5.33 3.95
CA PRO A 143 10.63 4.13 3.87
C PRO A 143 11.33 3.98 2.53
N LYS A 144 10.76 4.57 1.48
CA LYS A 144 11.36 4.51 0.15
C LYS A 144 12.64 5.34 0.06
N SER A 145 12.80 6.35 0.93
CA SER A 145 13.94 7.25 0.92
C SER A 145 15.18 6.64 1.59
N ASN A 146 15.02 5.56 2.30
CA ASN A 146 16.10 4.94 3.08
C ASN A 146 16.85 3.87 2.32
#